data_4ce58c11a1f31ca5692a587c57024551
#
_entry.id   4ce58c11a1f31ca5692a587c57024551
#
_cell.length_a   1.000
_cell.length_b   1.000
_cell.length_c   1.000
_cell.angle_alpha   90.00
_cell.angle_beta   90.00
_cell.angle_gamma   90.00
#
_symmetry.space_group_name_H-M   'P 1'
#
loop_
_entity.id
_entity.type
_entity.pdbx_description
1 polymer ?
#
loop_
_entity_poly.entity_id
_entity_poly.type
_entity_poly.pdbx_seq_one_letter_code
_entity_poly.pdbx_strand_id
1 'polypeptide(L)'
;MVFSRTKRGADRVTKNLKKFGITAAAIHGDKAQNQRQKALKQFKDGQLRVLVATDIAARGIDINQLKFVINYDIPNLPESYVHRIGRSGRAGEEGIAISLCEPEENMFIRDIEKLTKKRIRVIKINPFPQTERPMSDAEKKEWNKEKQRRKQEFFANRKKSGGGYGGRR
;
A
#
# COMPACT_ATOMS: atom_id res chain seq x y z
N MET A 1 -11.08 0.99 -4.11
CA MET A 1 -10.15 0.10 -3.36
C MET A 1 -8.73 0.59 -3.56
N VAL A 2 -7.86 0.50 -2.55
CA VAL A 2 -6.44 0.89 -2.60
C VAL A 2 -5.58 -0.33 -2.32
N PHE A 3 -4.56 -0.55 -3.12
CA PHE A 3 -3.60 -1.63 -2.93
C PHE A 3 -2.27 -1.10 -2.39
N SER A 4 -1.77 -1.71 -1.31
CA SER A 4 -0.44 -1.46 -0.78
C SER A 4 0.38 -2.75 -0.77
N ARG A 5 1.68 -2.62 -1.03
CA ARG A 5 2.61 -3.77 -1.09
C ARG A 5 2.79 -4.46 0.24
N THR A 6 2.71 -3.71 1.34
CA THR A 6 3.00 -4.22 2.68
C THR A 6 1.84 -4.03 3.66
N LYS A 7 1.75 -4.92 4.65
CA LYS A 7 0.78 -4.84 5.75
C LYS A 7 0.88 -3.52 6.51
N ARG A 8 2.12 -3.09 6.85
CA ARG A 8 2.40 -1.83 7.53
C ARG A 8 2.07 -0.62 6.66
N GLY A 9 2.30 -0.72 5.35
CA GLY A 9 1.88 0.28 4.36
C GLY A 9 0.37 0.45 4.37
N ALA A 10 -0.38 -0.66 4.31
CA ALA A 10 -1.83 -0.64 4.35
C ALA A 10 -2.38 0.03 5.62
N ASP A 11 -1.82 -0.28 6.79
CA ASP A 11 -2.20 0.36 8.04
C ASP A 11 -1.87 1.86 8.05
N ARG A 12 -0.69 2.25 7.54
CA ARG A 12 -0.25 3.65 7.45
C ARG A 12 -1.17 4.46 6.54
N VAL A 13 -1.47 3.95 5.34
CA VAL A 13 -2.40 4.59 4.40
C VAL A 13 -3.77 4.75 5.03
N THR A 14 -4.31 3.70 5.64
CA THR A 14 -5.60 3.74 6.33
C THR A 14 -5.62 4.78 7.44
N LYS A 15 -4.58 4.84 8.27
CA LYS A 15 -4.45 5.83 9.35
C LYS A 15 -4.45 7.26 8.80
N ASN A 16 -3.71 7.50 7.71
CA ASN A 16 -3.66 8.81 7.08
C ASN A 16 -5.01 9.21 6.48
N LEU A 17 -5.68 8.31 5.75
CA LEU A 17 -7.02 8.58 5.20
C LEU A 17 -8.01 8.98 6.31
N LYS A 18 -7.99 8.29 7.44
CA LYS A 18 -8.84 8.62 8.61
C LYS A 18 -8.53 10.00 9.21
N LYS A 19 -7.27 10.43 9.22
CA LYS A 19 -6.90 11.79 9.66
C LYS A 19 -7.51 12.88 8.79
N PHE A 20 -7.74 12.60 7.52
CA PHE A 20 -8.42 13.49 6.57
C PHE A 20 -9.94 13.27 6.52
N GLY A 21 -10.53 12.60 7.51
CA GLY A 21 -11.98 12.38 7.59
C GLY A 21 -12.51 11.34 6.62
N ILE A 22 -11.65 10.58 5.94
CA ILE A 22 -12.07 9.54 5.00
C ILE A 22 -12.30 8.23 5.74
N THR A 23 -13.53 7.67 5.66
CA THR A 23 -13.84 6.36 6.22
C THR A 23 -13.06 5.27 5.48
N ALA A 24 -12.15 4.59 6.18
CA ALA A 24 -11.27 3.59 5.59
C ALA A 24 -11.00 2.44 6.54
N ALA A 25 -10.74 1.24 6.00
CA ALA A 25 -10.25 0.09 6.75
C ALA A 25 -9.15 -0.64 5.98
N ALA A 26 -8.22 -1.27 6.72
CA ALA A 26 -7.18 -2.12 6.16
C ALA A 26 -7.57 -3.60 6.26
N ILE A 27 -7.23 -4.37 5.21
CA ILE A 27 -7.28 -5.83 5.22
C ILE A 27 -5.92 -6.40 4.82
N HIS A 28 -5.34 -7.20 5.69
CA HIS A 28 -4.06 -7.91 5.46
C HIS A 28 -3.94 -9.10 6.41
N GLY A 29 -2.91 -9.92 6.26
CA GLY A 29 -2.76 -11.18 6.99
C GLY A 29 -2.67 -11.05 8.52
N ASP A 30 -2.28 -9.87 9.05
CA ASP A 30 -2.20 -9.64 10.50
C ASP A 30 -3.55 -9.18 11.11
N LYS A 31 -4.58 -9.00 10.31
CA LYS A 31 -5.94 -8.73 10.80
C LYS A 31 -6.69 -10.04 11.05
N ALA A 32 -7.34 -10.12 12.19
CA ALA A 32 -8.19 -11.26 12.50
C ALA A 32 -9.31 -11.44 11.46
N GLN A 33 -9.72 -12.67 11.21
CA GLN A 33 -10.68 -12.98 10.15
C GLN A 33 -12.01 -12.25 10.31
N ASN A 34 -12.50 -12.13 11.55
CA ASN A 34 -13.72 -11.37 11.86
C ASN A 34 -13.59 -9.88 11.51
N GLN A 35 -12.42 -9.27 11.76
CA GLN A 35 -12.15 -7.87 11.40
C GLN A 35 -12.13 -7.69 9.89
N ARG A 36 -11.52 -8.64 9.14
CA ARG A 36 -11.47 -8.63 7.69
C ARG A 36 -12.88 -8.74 7.09
N GLN A 37 -13.70 -9.66 7.59
CA GLN A 37 -15.09 -9.83 7.16
C GLN A 37 -15.93 -8.59 7.45
N LYS A 38 -15.78 -8.00 8.65
CA LYS A 38 -16.48 -6.76 9.02
C LYS A 38 -16.10 -5.60 8.08
N ALA A 39 -14.80 -5.39 7.83
CA ALA A 39 -14.32 -4.34 6.93
C ALA A 39 -14.85 -4.55 5.50
N LEU A 40 -14.87 -5.79 5.03
CA LEU A 40 -15.38 -6.16 3.72
C LEU A 40 -16.88 -5.87 3.59
N LYS A 41 -17.67 -6.29 4.58
CA LYS A 41 -19.11 -6.01 4.63
C LYS A 41 -19.37 -4.51 4.63
N GLN A 42 -18.73 -3.76 5.51
CA GLN A 42 -18.86 -2.30 5.59
C GLN A 42 -18.49 -1.59 4.28
N PHE A 43 -17.50 -2.12 3.56
CA PHE A 43 -17.12 -1.57 2.25
C PHE A 43 -18.17 -1.88 1.17
N LYS A 44 -18.70 -3.11 1.13
CA LYS A 44 -19.81 -3.50 0.22
C LYS A 44 -21.07 -2.69 0.48
N ASP A 45 -21.37 -2.43 1.76
CA ASP A 45 -22.56 -1.67 2.19
C ASP A 45 -22.38 -0.14 2.04
N GLY A 46 -21.25 0.34 1.49
CA GLY A 46 -20.98 1.77 1.29
C GLY A 46 -20.63 2.55 2.56
N GLN A 47 -20.55 1.90 3.73
CA GLN A 47 -20.19 2.54 5.01
C GLN A 47 -18.70 2.95 5.06
N LEU A 48 -17.85 2.24 4.33
CA LEU A 48 -16.45 2.61 4.12
C LEU A 48 -16.24 3.13 2.71
N ARG A 49 -15.69 4.33 2.60
CA ARG A 49 -15.32 4.91 1.31
C ARG A 49 -14.09 4.22 0.69
N VAL A 50 -13.16 3.77 1.54
CA VAL A 50 -11.89 3.18 1.09
C VAL A 50 -11.61 1.88 1.82
N LEU A 51 -11.33 0.82 1.05
CA LEU A 51 -10.73 -0.42 1.54
C LEU A 51 -9.28 -0.48 1.08
N VAL A 52 -8.34 -0.56 2.03
CA VAL A 52 -6.91 -0.70 1.74
C VAL A 52 -6.50 -2.16 1.93
N ALA A 53 -5.91 -2.77 0.92
CA ALA A 53 -5.59 -4.20 0.93
C ALA A 53 -4.16 -4.50 0.48
N THR A 54 -3.61 -5.62 0.96
CA THR A 54 -2.46 -6.28 0.34
C THR A 54 -2.93 -7.31 -0.68
N ASP A 55 -2.08 -7.66 -1.65
CA ASP A 55 -2.42 -8.63 -2.70
C ASP A 55 -2.90 -9.97 -2.12
N ILE A 56 -2.19 -10.50 -1.12
CA ILE A 56 -2.55 -11.77 -0.48
C ILE A 56 -3.92 -11.70 0.16
N ALA A 57 -4.25 -10.60 0.83
CA ALA A 57 -5.52 -10.44 1.50
C ALA A 57 -6.67 -10.16 0.53
N ALA A 58 -6.37 -9.63 -0.64
CA ALA A 58 -7.34 -9.34 -1.69
C ALA A 58 -7.68 -10.56 -2.58
N ARG A 59 -6.87 -11.63 -2.50
CA ARG A 59 -7.18 -12.88 -3.18
C ARG A 59 -8.36 -13.58 -2.51
N GLY A 60 -9.28 -14.10 -3.30
CA GLY A 60 -10.48 -14.77 -2.80
C GLY A 60 -11.54 -13.84 -2.22
N ILE A 61 -11.35 -12.52 -2.33
CA ILE A 61 -12.40 -11.57 -1.95
C ILE A 61 -13.30 -11.34 -3.16
N ASP A 62 -14.59 -11.55 -2.94
CA ASP A 62 -15.62 -11.21 -3.90
C ASP A 62 -15.94 -9.71 -3.82
N ILE A 63 -15.07 -8.90 -4.41
CA ILE A 63 -15.27 -7.49 -4.71
C ILE A 63 -14.89 -7.29 -6.17
N ASN A 64 -15.88 -6.99 -6.96
CA ASN A 64 -15.74 -6.71 -8.38
C ASN A 64 -16.52 -5.43 -8.70
N GLN A 65 -16.43 -4.93 -9.93
CA GLN A 65 -17.20 -3.77 -10.41
C GLN A 65 -16.88 -2.47 -9.65
N LEU A 66 -15.64 -2.35 -9.20
CA LEU A 66 -15.21 -1.11 -8.56
C LEU A 66 -15.03 -0.01 -9.60
N LYS A 67 -15.59 1.17 -9.34
CA LYS A 67 -15.35 2.35 -10.19
C LYS A 67 -13.88 2.77 -10.17
N PHE A 68 -13.21 2.63 -9.02
CA PHE A 68 -11.80 3.03 -8.86
C PHE A 68 -10.98 1.95 -8.18
N VAL A 69 -9.83 1.64 -8.77
CA VAL A 69 -8.73 0.88 -8.17
C VAL A 69 -7.49 1.77 -8.13
N ILE A 70 -6.86 1.88 -6.97
CA ILE A 70 -5.66 2.69 -6.78
C ILE A 70 -4.52 1.79 -6.35
N ASN A 71 -3.45 1.74 -7.13
CA ASN A 71 -2.18 1.13 -6.73
C ASN A 71 -1.36 2.20 -6.02
N TYR A 72 -1.37 2.18 -4.68
CA TYR A 72 -0.53 3.07 -3.86
C TYR A 72 0.95 2.72 -3.99
N ASP A 73 1.25 1.43 -4.08
CA ASP A 73 2.57 0.90 -4.45
C ASP A 73 2.40 0.06 -5.73
N ILE A 74 3.32 0.19 -6.69
CA ILE A 74 3.35 -0.68 -7.86
C ILE A 74 3.74 -2.10 -7.42
N PRO A 75 3.02 -3.15 -7.84
CA PRO A 75 3.39 -4.52 -7.49
C PRO A 75 4.66 -4.95 -8.22
N ASN A 76 5.48 -5.78 -7.55
CA ASN A 76 6.71 -6.30 -8.14
C ASN A 76 6.44 -7.33 -9.25
N LEU A 77 5.28 -8.02 -9.20
CA LEU A 77 4.87 -9.00 -10.18
C LEU A 77 3.82 -8.40 -11.11
N PRO A 78 4.04 -8.39 -12.43
CA PRO A 78 3.10 -7.84 -13.41
C PRO A 78 1.70 -8.47 -13.35
N GLU A 79 1.62 -9.77 -13.07
CA GLU A 79 0.34 -10.49 -12.94
C GLU A 79 -0.50 -9.95 -11.79
N SER A 80 0.16 -9.54 -10.69
CA SER A 80 -0.54 -8.92 -9.56
C SER A 80 -1.19 -7.60 -9.96
N TYR A 81 -0.54 -6.82 -10.84
CA TYR A 81 -1.16 -5.61 -11.41
C TYR A 81 -2.44 -5.92 -12.15
N VAL A 82 -2.41 -6.93 -13.04
CA VAL A 82 -3.59 -7.36 -13.80
C VAL A 82 -4.71 -7.81 -12.86
N HIS A 83 -4.39 -8.58 -11.81
CA HIS A 83 -5.37 -9.01 -10.81
C HIS A 83 -5.98 -7.85 -10.02
N ARG A 84 -5.18 -6.80 -9.72
CA ARG A 84 -5.66 -5.60 -9.02
C ARG A 84 -6.61 -4.80 -9.88
N ILE A 85 -6.20 -4.47 -11.12
CA ILE A 85 -7.06 -3.69 -12.03
C ILE A 85 -8.28 -4.48 -12.49
N GLY A 86 -8.20 -5.81 -12.53
CA GLY A 86 -9.33 -6.70 -12.79
C GLY A 86 -10.44 -6.65 -11.72
N ARG A 87 -10.28 -5.87 -10.64
CA ARG A 87 -11.35 -5.54 -9.70
C ARG A 87 -12.18 -4.35 -10.13
N SER A 88 -11.69 -3.56 -11.10
CA SER A 88 -12.41 -2.43 -11.69
C SER A 88 -13.11 -2.86 -12.99
N GLY A 89 -14.25 -2.26 -13.27
CA GLY A 89 -15.00 -2.43 -14.50
C GLY A 89 -15.36 -3.89 -14.82
N ARG A 90 -16.63 -4.21 -14.90
CA ARG A 90 -17.17 -5.44 -15.47
C ARG A 90 -18.57 -5.17 -16.01
N ALA A 91 -19.03 -6.05 -16.90
CA ALA A 91 -20.41 -6.03 -17.44
C ALA A 91 -20.80 -4.72 -18.15
N GLY A 92 -19.85 -4.13 -18.92
CA GLY A 92 -20.11 -2.92 -19.72
C GLY A 92 -19.86 -1.60 -19.02
N GLU A 93 -19.52 -1.59 -17.72
CA GLU A 93 -19.10 -0.38 -17.03
C GLU A 93 -17.57 -0.18 -17.07
N GLU A 94 -17.14 1.04 -17.38
CA GLU A 94 -15.73 1.41 -17.36
C GLU A 94 -15.22 1.59 -15.95
N GLY A 95 -14.12 0.89 -15.61
CA GLY A 95 -13.38 1.08 -14.37
C GLY A 95 -12.11 1.89 -14.58
N ILE A 96 -11.74 2.68 -13.59
CA ILE A 96 -10.53 3.50 -13.61
C ILE A 96 -9.49 2.92 -12.67
N ALA A 97 -8.30 2.61 -13.20
CA ALA A 97 -7.14 2.22 -12.43
C ALA A 97 -6.12 3.38 -12.39
N ILE A 98 -5.77 3.81 -11.19
CA ILE A 98 -4.77 4.86 -10.95
C ILE A 98 -3.58 4.22 -10.24
N SER A 99 -2.37 4.52 -10.70
CA SER A 99 -1.14 4.02 -10.10
C SER A 99 -0.24 5.18 -9.70
N LEU A 100 0.18 5.21 -8.43
CA LEU A 100 1.22 6.08 -7.96
C LEU A 100 2.55 5.36 -8.18
N CYS A 101 3.45 5.98 -8.92
CA CYS A 101 4.71 5.36 -9.29
C CYS A 101 5.87 6.24 -8.85
N GLU A 102 6.73 5.71 -8.01
CA GLU A 102 8.00 6.34 -7.67
C GLU A 102 9.04 6.04 -8.76
N PRO A 103 10.08 6.87 -8.96
CA PRO A 103 11.09 6.66 -9.99
C PRO A 103 11.74 5.27 -9.95
N GLU A 104 11.95 4.73 -8.76
CA GLU A 104 12.50 3.40 -8.54
C GLU A 104 11.57 2.27 -9.02
N GLU A 105 10.27 2.55 -9.13
CA GLU A 105 9.26 1.58 -9.57
C GLU A 105 9.06 1.56 -11.09
N ASN A 106 9.71 2.44 -11.84
CA ASN A 106 9.60 2.49 -13.30
C ASN A 106 9.93 1.17 -14.00
N MET A 107 10.83 0.36 -13.42
CA MET A 107 11.13 -0.96 -13.95
C MET A 107 9.89 -1.89 -13.91
N PHE A 108 9.12 -1.86 -12.83
CA PHE A 108 7.90 -2.65 -12.71
C PHE A 108 6.82 -2.21 -13.71
N ILE A 109 6.71 -0.91 -13.97
CA ILE A 109 5.79 -0.39 -15.00
C ILE A 109 6.15 -0.96 -16.38
N ARG A 110 7.44 -1.00 -16.75
CA ARG A 110 7.88 -1.58 -18.03
C ARG A 110 7.54 -3.06 -18.15
N ASP A 111 7.71 -3.83 -17.06
CA ASP A 111 7.37 -5.25 -17.04
C ASP A 111 5.86 -5.47 -17.16
N ILE A 112 5.04 -4.61 -16.53
CA ILE A 112 3.59 -4.61 -16.65
C ILE A 112 3.16 -4.30 -18.09
N GLU A 113 3.73 -3.25 -18.70
CA GLU A 113 3.45 -2.89 -20.10
C GLU A 113 3.83 -4.01 -21.07
N LYS A 114 4.96 -4.69 -20.82
CA LYS A 114 5.41 -5.83 -21.61
C LYS A 114 4.42 -7.01 -21.50
N LEU A 115 3.94 -7.32 -20.30
CA LEU A 115 2.97 -8.40 -20.09
C LEU A 115 1.62 -8.06 -20.72
N THR A 116 1.11 -6.86 -20.49
CA THR A 116 -0.22 -6.45 -20.96
C THR A 116 -0.27 -6.05 -22.41
N LYS A 117 0.89 -5.85 -23.04
CA LYS A 117 1.07 -5.29 -24.40
C LYS A 117 0.34 -3.93 -24.57
N LYS A 118 0.14 -3.20 -23.47
CA LYS A 118 -0.53 -1.90 -23.44
C LYS A 118 0.34 -0.89 -22.71
N ARG A 119 0.43 0.32 -23.27
CA ARG A 119 1.06 1.46 -22.58
C ARG A 119 0.17 2.00 -21.49
N ILE A 120 0.76 2.28 -20.33
CA ILE A 120 0.07 2.94 -19.23
C ILE A 120 0.16 4.45 -19.46
N ARG A 121 -0.98 5.11 -19.50
CA ARG A 121 -1.03 6.57 -19.68
C ARG A 121 -0.42 7.27 -18.48
N VAL A 122 0.58 8.11 -18.72
CA VAL A 122 1.19 8.94 -17.68
C VAL A 122 0.49 10.29 -17.60
N ILE A 123 0.04 10.65 -16.40
CA ILE A 123 -0.50 11.97 -16.10
C ILE A 123 0.67 12.87 -15.69
N LYS A 124 1.14 13.70 -16.63
CA LYS A 124 2.29 14.61 -16.41
C LYS A 124 1.92 15.82 -15.56
N ILE A 125 0.70 16.33 -15.71
CA ILE A 125 0.21 17.48 -14.95
C ILE A 125 -0.69 16.95 -13.85
N ASN A 126 -0.21 17.01 -12.63
CA ASN A 126 -0.96 16.65 -11.44
C ASN A 126 -0.65 17.66 -10.32
N PRO A 127 -1.57 17.85 -9.34
CA PRO A 127 -1.39 18.83 -8.26
C PRO A 127 -0.28 18.46 -7.27
N PHE A 128 0.27 17.25 -7.37
CA PHE A 128 1.34 16.74 -6.52
C PHE A 128 2.49 16.21 -7.40
N PRO A 129 3.21 17.09 -8.11
CA PRO A 129 4.31 16.66 -8.96
C PRO A 129 5.40 16.00 -8.09
N GLN A 130 6.04 14.98 -8.64
CA GLN A 130 7.19 14.40 -7.99
C GLN A 130 8.35 15.40 -8.03
N THR A 131 8.79 15.83 -6.85
CA THR A 131 9.87 16.82 -6.70
C THR A 131 11.21 16.18 -6.41
N GLU A 132 11.23 14.92 -5.98
CA GLU A 132 12.43 14.20 -5.59
C GLU A 132 12.95 13.33 -6.75
N ARG A 133 14.22 13.47 -7.05
CA ARG A 133 14.92 12.55 -7.96
C ARG A 133 15.12 11.19 -7.28
N PRO A 134 15.27 10.08 -8.02
CA PRO A 134 15.65 8.81 -7.43
C PRO A 134 16.94 8.95 -6.65
N MET A 135 17.00 8.37 -5.46
CA MET A 135 18.25 8.30 -4.70
C MET A 135 19.27 7.50 -5.50
N SER A 136 20.50 8.03 -5.57
CA SER A 136 21.64 7.28 -6.09
C SER A 136 21.93 6.07 -5.20
N ASP A 137 22.65 5.09 -5.72
CA ASP A 137 23.00 3.89 -4.92
C ASP A 137 23.88 4.23 -3.70
N ALA A 138 24.68 5.29 -3.78
CA ALA A 138 25.44 5.81 -2.65
C ALA A 138 24.52 6.39 -1.57
N GLU A 139 23.57 7.23 -1.94
CA GLU A 139 22.56 7.81 -1.03
C GLU A 139 21.68 6.72 -0.40
N LYS A 140 21.30 5.68 -1.15
CA LYS A 140 20.55 4.52 -0.62
C LYS A 140 21.35 3.75 0.42
N LYS A 141 22.66 3.53 0.19
CA LYS A 141 23.54 2.87 1.16
C LYS A 141 23.66 3.69 2.45
N GLU A 142 23.86 4.99 2.32
CA GLU A 142 23.99 5.89 3.47
C GLU A 142 22.69 5.99 4.27
N TRP A 143 21.55 6.16 3.60
CA TRP A 143 20.22 6.14 4.22
C TRP A 143 19.93 4.83 4.95
N ASN A 144 20.27 3.67 4.35
CA ASN A 144 20.10 2.37 5.00
C ASN A 144 21.00 2.22 6.23
N LYS A 145 22.25 2.71 6.16
CA LYS A 145 23.20 2.72 7.28
C LYS A 145 22.68 3.58 8.43
N GLU A 146 22.19 4.77 8.13
CA GLU A 146 21.62 5.67 9.13
C GLU A 146 20.33 5.09 9.74
N LYS A 147 19.47 4.49 8.93
CA LYS A 147 18.27 3.80 9.40
C LYS A 147 18.58 2.65 10.35
N GLN A 148 19.63 1.87 10.05
CA GLN A 148 20.10 0.80 10.94
C GLN A 148 20.67 1.36 12.25
N ARG A 149 21.48 2.44 12.19
CA ARG A 149 22.00 3.12 13.36
C ARG A 149 20.88 3.62 14.27
N ARG A 150 19.90 4.36 13.75
CA ARG A 150 18.72 4.84 14.50
C ARG A 150 17.93 3.68 15.14
N LYS A 151 17.82 2.57 14.42
CA LYS A 151 17.17 1.36 14.95
C LYS A 151 17.97 0.75 16.12
N GLN A 152 19.28 0.67 16.00
CA GLN A 152 20.15 0.16 17.07
C GLN A 152 20.14 1.08 18.31
N GLU A 153 20.22 2.40 18.12
CA GLU A 153 20.11 3.40 19.18
C GLU A 153 18.75 3.32 19.91
N PHE A 154 17.67 3.15 19.17
CA PHE A 154 16.33 2.98 19.75
C PHE A 154 16.25 1.73 20.63
N PHE A 155 16.78 0.60 20.18
CA PHE A 155 16.80 -0.62 20.99
C PHE A 155 17.79 -0.56 22.14
N ALA A 156 18.94 0.09 22.01
CA ALA A 156 19.91 0.30 23.08
C ALA A 156 19.33 1.18 24.20
N ASN A 157 18.65 2.27 23.85
CA ASN A 157 17.99 3.15 24.82
C ASN A 157 16.82 2.46 25.53
N ARG A 158 16.09 1.59 24.85
CA ARG A 158 15.01 0.80 25.45
C ARG A 158 15.54 -0.26 26.45
N LYS A 159 16.73 -0.82 26.20
CA LYS A 159 17.39 -1.71 27.19
C LYS A 159 17.84 -0.95 28.44
N LYS A 160 18.29 0.30 28.31
CA LYS A 160 18.70 1.12 29.44
C LYS A 160 17.53 1.59 30.31
N SER A 161 16.35 1.83 29.73
CA SER A 161 15.15 2.23 30.46
C SER A 161 14.34 1.09 31.08
N GLY A 162 14.63 -0.18 30.68
CA GLY A 162 13.98 -1.39 31.22
C GLY A 162 14.66 -2.05 32.40
N GLY A 163 15.77 -1.51 32.91
CA GLY A 163 16.59 -2.09 33.98
C GLY A 163 16.23 -1.68 35.41
N GLY A 164 15.00 -1.20 35.67
CA GLY A 164 14.63 -0.66 36.98
C GLY A 164 13.36 -1.24 37.62
N TYR A 165 13.11 -2.53 37.52
CA TYR A 165 12.10 -3.18 38.37
C TYR A 165 12.63 -4.55 38.83
N GLY A 166 13.58 -4.49 39.75
CA GLY A 166 14.11 -5.63 40.47
C GLY A 166 14.11 -5.33 41.96
N GLY A 167 13.19 -5.95 42.71
CA GLY A 167 13.39 -6.22 44.13
C GLY A 167 12.82 -5.21 45.12
N ARG A 168 11.64 -5.51 45.64
CA ARG A 168 11.42 -5.40 47.10
C ARG A 168 10.60 -6.61 47.53
N ARG A 169 11.21 -7.27 48.50
CA ARG A 169 10.65 -8.37 49.29
C ARG A 169 9.43 -7.90 50.07
#